data_0bf5e8be1d9a3982b0a0235cce079c51
#
_entry.id   0bf5e8be1d9a3982b0a0235cce079c51
#
_cell.length_a   1.000
_cell.length_b   1.000
_cell.length_c   1.000
_cell.angle_alpha   90.00
_cell.angle_beta   90.00
_cell.angle_gamma   90.00
#
_symmetry.space_group_name_H-M   'P 1'
#
loop_
_entity.id
_entity.type
_entity.pdbx_description
1 polymer ?
#
loop_
_entity_poly.entity_id
_entity_poly.type
_entity_poly.pdbx_seq_one_letter_code
_entity_poly.pdbx_strand_id
1 'polypeptide(L)'
;MIQHDSSRSRASWRVLLLGTVFAASAAAAALAAEPPLPAYNADIEATSISGISSGAFMAVQFGTAWSSIIKGVGAIAGGPFGCSEGSASESLSTCMIGQPASDLSKLIKRTDAWSGGGAIDDTSKIAAQKIYLFHGYNDKVVYQPVSDALHDFYTHYLGANAGNLFYQTAIGAGHAQVTAGHGGQCSVTGGEFINNCGYDQAGILLQHIYGALNPRNDGALTGQFLTFDRGEFTAPDPANDDSMDDRGFVYVPASCAAHQPCQVHVALHGCKQSAGDIQEDFVKYAGYNEWADTNNFIVLYPQIHELTVTMRGFTNPLSCWDFWGYLDANPEESPSYLLKFGKQIRAIKAMVDRLTSGASTASTPAAAAQPGAPSVVLAQDRSDTAIDVVWSPVPGVTHYDVFRAGPDDEDFGQIGTVAGPSYGDAGLKPGTQYRYRVRATPAGGPSPFSPIAAQATLPAVPPCDDPGTCAVR
;
A
#
# COMPACT_ATOMS: atom_id res chain seq x y z
N MET A 1 61.54 -29.77 78.86
CA MET A 1 62.46 -30.92 78.87
C MET A 1 62.44 -31.52 77.48
N ILE A 2 63.59 -31.54 76.84
CA ILE A 2 64.09 -32.30 75.71
C ILE A 2 63.57 -31.87 74.34
N GLN A 3 64.49 -31.22 73.61
CA GLN A 3 64.66 -31.04 72.17
C GLN A 3 64.58 -32.36 71.40
N HIS A 4 64.12 -32.29 70.19
CA HIS A 4 64.80 -32.96 69.09
C HIS A 4 64.61 -32.21 67.79
N ASP A 5 65.72 -31.87 67.23
CA ASP A 5 66.02 -31.31 65.94
C ASP A 5 65.91 -32.38 64.86
N SER A 6 65.34 -32.07 63.71
CA SER A 6 65.67 -32.77 62.47
C SER A 6 65.38 -31.89 61.23
N SER A 7 66.45 -31.39 60.75
CA SER A 7 66.63 -30.78 59.43
C SER A 7 66.18 -31.75 58.29
N ARG A 8 65.32 -31.32 57.41
CA ARG A 8 65.20 -31.90 56.08
C ARG A 8 65.09 -30.79 55.04
N SER A 9 66.07 -30.76 54.17
CA SER A 9 66.14 -29.96 52.93
C SER A 9 65.00 -30.15 52.02
N ARG A 10 64.40 -29.07 51.58
CA ARG A 10 63.37 -29.06 50.47
C ARG A 10 64.02 -28.49 49.22
N ALA A 11 64.20 -29.36 48.24
CA ALA A 11 64.55 -28.99 46.87
C ALA A 11 63.40 -28.22 46.25
N SER A 12 63.67 -27.00 45.80
CA SER A 12 62.73 -26.16 45.09
C SER A 12 62.69 -26.54 43.60
N TRP A 13 61.63 -27.13 43.19
CA TRP A 13 61.30 -27.28 41.73
C TRP A 13 60.64 -26.02 41.28
N ARG A 14 61.32 -25.22 40.47
CA ARG A 14 60.68 -24.11 39.72
C ARG A 14 60.00 -24.69 38.51
N VAL A 15 58.68 -24.73 38.53
CA VAL A 15 57.85 -24.98 37.34
C VAL A 15 57.72 -23.67 36.58
N LEU A 16 58.32 -23.59 35.39
CA LEU A 16 58.08 -22.53 34.43
C LEU A 16 56.73 -22.78 33.78
N LEU A 17 55.73 -22.00 34.17
CA LEU A 17 54.46 -21.90 33.44
C LEU A 17 54.69 -20.94 32.27
N LEU A 18 54.87 -21.49 31.05
CA LEU A 18 54.69 -20.73 29.81
C LEU A 18 53.22 -20.47 29.63
N GLY A 19 52.75 -19.28 29.98
CA GLY A 19 51.43 -18.79 29.66
C GLY A 19 51.37 -18.39 28.17
N THR A 20 50.80 -19.21 27.33
CA THR A 20 50.39 -18.80 25.98
C THR A 20 49.14 -17.92 26.09
N VAL A 21 49.35 -16.62 25.95
CA VAL A 21 48.26 -15.64 25.81
C VAL A 21 47.68 -15.84 24.41
N PHE A 22 46.55 -16.54 24.31
CA PHE A 22 45.72 -16.49 23.11
C PHE A 22 45.04 -15.10 23.06
N ALA A 23 45.58 -14.20 22.25
CA ALA A 23 44.90 -13.00 21.83
C ALA A 23 43.74 -13.42 20.89
N ALA A 24 42.53 -13.55 21.43
CA ALA A 24 41.33 -13.66 20.64
C ALA A 24 41.11 -12.29 19.97
N SER A 25 41.50 -12.15 18.71
CA SER A 25 41.10 -11.04 17.86
C SER A 25 39.62 -11.21 17.60
N ALA A 26 38.78 -10.51 18.36
CA ALA A 26 37.39 -10.26 17.96
C ALA A 26 37.46 -9.36 16.71
N ALA A 27 37.44 -9.97 15.53
CA ALA A 27 37.10 -9.26 14.30
C ALA A 27 35.64 -8.80 14.48
N ALA A 28 35.46 -7.54 14.83
CA ALA A 28 34.18 -6.89 14.64
C ALA A 28 33.89 -6.98 13.11
N ALA A 29 32.96 -7.82 12.71
CA ALA A 29 32.43 -7.78 11.37
C ALA A 29 31.81 -6.38 11.21
N ALA A 30 32.51 -5.49 10.51
CA ALA A 30 31.89 -4.27 10.04
C ALA A 30 30.69 -4.72 9.21
N LEU A 31 29.49 -4.35 9.63
CA LEU A 31 28.30 -4.50 8.81
C LEU A 31 28.61 -3.79 7.49
N ALA A 32 28.64 -4.54 6.41
CA ALA A 32 28.86 -3.94 5.09
C ALA A 32 27.73 -2.94 4.88
N ALA A 33 28.07 -1.73 4.43
CA ALA A 33 27.08 -0.75 4.05
C ALA A 33 26.18 -1.35 2.96
N GLU A 34 24.88 -1.06 3.01
CA GLU A 34 23.94 -1.49 1.97
C GLU A 34 24.39 -0.93 0.61
N PRO A 35 24.19 -1.67 -0.47
CA PRO A 35 24.57 -1.19 -1.80
C PRO A 35 23.71 0.00 -2.23
N PRO A 36 24.20 0.86 -3.13
CA PRO A 36 23.39 1.94 -3.71
C PRO A 36 22.24 1.36 -4.56
N LEU A 37 21.12 2.10 -4.65
CA LEU A 37 19.99 1.74 -5.51
C LEU A 37 20.43 1.69 -6.98
N PRO A 38 20.32 0.56 -7.68
CA PRO A 38 20.73 0.46 -9.08
C PRO A 38 19.79 1.23 -10.04
N ALA A 39 20.29 1.58 -11.21
CA ALA A 39 19.52 2.14 -12.33
C ALA A 39 19.04 1.02 -13.26
N TYR A 40 17.78 1.05 -13.69
CA TYR A 40 17.17 -0.02 -14.50
C TYR A 40 16.56 0.45 -15.82
N ASN A 41 16.71 1.71 -16.17
CA ASN A 41 16.17 2.20 -17.43
C ASN A 41 14.64 2.09 -17.52
N ALA A 42 13.94 2.19 -16.39
CA ALA A 42 12.48 2.12 -16.36
C ALA A 42 11.83 3.38 -16.94
N ASP A 43 10.60 3.24 -17.41
CA ASP A 43 9.83 4.36 -17.96
C ASP A 43 9.27 5.23 -16.82
N ILE A 44 9.73 6.49 -16.76
CA ILE A 44 9.29 7.42 -15.72
C ILE A 44 7.81 7.81 -15.88
N GLU A 45 7.29 7.91 -17.10
CA GLU A 45 5.90 8.29 -17.38
C GLU A 45 4.91 7.14 -17.06
N ALA A 46 5.45 5.94 -16.88
CA ALA A 46 4.69 4.78 -16.43
C ALA A 46 4.82 4.51 -14.92
N THR A 47 5.31 5.47 -14.15
CA THR A 47 5.40 5.34 -12.69
C THR A 47 4.02 5.37 -12.05
N SER A 48 3.78 4.50 -11.07
CA SER A 48 2.60 4.53 -10.21
C SER A 48 2.98 4.48 -8.73
N ILE A 49 2.07 4.88 -7.87
CA ILE A 49 2.30 4.91 -6.43
C ILE A 49 1.06 4.45 -5.69
N SER A 50 1.26 3.70 -4.61
CA SER A 50 0.17 3.35 -3.69
C SER A 50 0.66 3.32 -2.25
N GLY A 51 -0.28 3.32 -1.32
CA GLY A 51 0.02 3.17 0.09
C GLY A 51 -1.22 2.99 0.93
N ILE A 52 -0.99 2.61 2.19
CA ILE A 52 -2.02 2.46 3.21
C ILE A 52 -1.87 3.52 4.30
N SER A 53 -2.99 4.05 4.84
CA SER A 53 -2.98 4.94 6.00
C SER A 53 -2.09 6.17 5.75
N SER A 54 -1.09 6.45 6.58
CA SER A 54 -0.13 7.53 6.32
C SER A 54 0.56 7.39 4.96
N GLY A 55 0.83 6.15 4.51
CA GLY A 55 1.35 5.89 3.16
C GLY A 55 0.35 6.22 2.06
N ALA A 56 -0.96 6.07 2.31
CA ALA A 56 -1.99 6.51 1.36
C ALA A 56 -2.02 8.03 1.23
N PHE A 57 -1.92 8.75 2.35
CA PHE A 57 -1.78 10.22 2.32
C PHE A 57 -0.54 10.65 1.55
N MET A 58 0.61 10.01 1.80
CA MET A 58 1.85 10.29 1.06
C MET A 58 1.72 9.92 -0.42
N ALA A 59 1.03 8.84 -0.78
CA ALA A 59 0.77 8.48 -2.17
C ALA A 59 -0.08 9.54 -2.89
N VAL A 60 -1.10 10.08 -2.21
CA VAL A 60 -1.91 11.21 -2.71
C VAL A 60 -1.05 12.48 -2.83
N GLN A 61 -0.20 12.77 -1.85
CA GLN A 61 0.70 13.92 -1.86
C GLN A 61 1.69 13.84 -3.03
N PHE A 62 2.37 12.72 -3.17
CA PHE A 62 3.33 12.51 -4.25
C PHE A 62 2.64 12.51 -5.63
N GLY A 63 1.51 11.80 -5.75
CA GLY A 63 0.73 11.70 -7.00
C GLY A 63 0.15 13.03 -7.46
N THR A 64 -0.11 13.96 -6.53
CA THR A 64 -0.55 15.33 -6.83
C THR A 64 0.65 16.22 -7.16
N ALA A 65 1.71 16.18 -6.33
CA ALA A 65 2.89 17.03 -6.52
C ALA A 65 3.65 16.74 -7.84
N TRP A 66 3.72 15.47 -8.23
CA TRP A 66 4.39 14.98 -9.42
C TRP A 66 3.42 14.35 -10.42
N SER A 67 2.23 14.94 -10.58
CA SER A 67 1.16 14.39 -11.41
C SER A 67 1.53 14.18 -12.89
N SER A 68 2.56 14.85 -13.40
CA SER A 68 3.02 14.70 -14.78
C SER A 68 3.70 13.36 -15.07
N ILE A 69 4.28 12.71 -14.05
CA ILE A 69 4.97 11.42 -14.20
C ILE A 69 4.18 10.25 -13.63
N ILE A 70 3.10 10.52 -12.89
CA ILE A 70 2.32 9.48 -12.21
C ILE A 70 1.15 9.03 -13.06
N LYS A 71 1.21 7.78 -13.51
CA LYS A 71 0.18 7.10 -14.27
C LYS A 71 -1.06 6.79 -13.43
N GLY A 72 -0.86 6.47 -12.15
CA GLY A 72 -1.98 6.20 -11.25
C GLY A 72 -1.59 6.18 -9.78
N VAL A 73 -2.60 6.40 -8.93
CA VAL A 73 -2.49 6.44 -7.48
C VAL A 73 -3.43 5.43 -6.85
N GLY A 74 -2.90 4.64 -5.90
CA GLY A 74 -3.69 3.77 -5.03
C GLY A 74 -3.69 4.29 -3.60
N ALA A 75 -4.86 4.61 -3.04
CA ALA A 75 -4.97 5.04 -1.65
C ALA A 75 -5.87 4.10 -0.86
N ILE A 76 -5.28 3.40 0.10
CA ILE A 76 -5.95 2.46 0.99
C ILE A 76 -6.12 3.14 2.34
N ALA A 77 -7.36 3.39 2.77
CA ALA A 77 -7.67 4.11 4.00
C ALA A 77 -6.93 5.46 4.09
N GLY A 78 -7.06 6.30 3.05
CA GLY A 78 -6.45 7.62 2.93
C GLY A 78 -7.49 8.75 2.87
N GLY A 79 -7.00 9.99 2.83
CA GLY A 79 -7.81 11.21 2.75
C GLY A 79 -7.31 12.20 1.70
N PRO A 80 -8.03 13.32 1.49
CA PRO A 80 -7.71 14.29 0.45
C PRO A 80 -6.37 14.99 0.67
N PHE A 81 -5.80 15.47 -0.42
CA PHE A 81 -4.54 16.20 -0.43
C PHE A 81 -4.59 17.42 0.50
N GLY A 82 -3.68 17.45 1.47
CA GLY A 82 -3.56 18.55 2.42
C GLY A 82 -4.63 18.61 3.50
N CYS A 83 -5.37 17.53 3.77
CA CYS A 83 -6.47 17.51 4.73
C CYS A 83 -6.09 17.96 6.15
N SER A 84 -4.85 17.73 6.59
CA SER A 84 -4.37 18.11 7.93
C SER A 84 -4.05 19.60 8.07
N GLU A 85 -3.92 20.28 6.94
CA GLU A 85 -3.57 21.71 6.89
C GLU A 85 -2.30 22.09 7.70
N GLY A 86 -1.41 21.14 7.92
CA GLY A 86 -0.19 21.31 8.72
C GLY A 86 -0.40 21.17 10.24
N SER A 87 -1.54 20.67 10.65
CA SER A 87 -1.92 20.54 12.06
C SER A 87 -1.98 19.08 12.49
N ALA A 88 -1.27 18.74 13.58
CA ALA A 88 -1.35 17.40 14.18
C ALA A 88 -2.75 17.10 14.74
N SER A 89 -3.48 18.11 15.25
CA SER A 89 -4.85 17.90 15.73
C SER A 89 -5.81 17.61 14.59
N GLU A 90 -5.69 18.33 13.46
CA GLU A 90 -6.49 18.08 12.26
C GLU A 90 -6.16 16.72 11.61
N SER A 91 -4.91 16.27 11.71
CA SER A 91 -4.55 14.93 11.23
C SER A 91 -5.32 13.84 11.97
N LEU A 92 -5.56 14.00 13.26
CA LEU A 92 -6.29 13.02 14.09
C LEU A 92 -7.82 13.16 13.97
N SER A 93 -8.33 14.38 13.79
CA SER A 93 -9.77 14.67 13.72
C SER A 93 -10.29 14.62 12.27
N THR A 94 -9.91 15.58 11.46
CA THR A 94 -10.39 15.75 10.08
C THR A 94 -9.90 14.63 9.17
N CYS A 95 -8.60 14.24 9.26
CA CYS A 95 -8.01 13.24 8.35
C CYS A 95 -8.15 11.79 8.80
N MET A 96 -8.51 11.52 10.06
CA MET A 96 -8.75 10.16 10.53
C MET A 96 -10.22 9.90 10.81
N ILE A 97 -10.90 10.82 11.53
CA ILE A 97 -12.29 10.64 11.95
C ILE A 97 -13.27 11.28 10.95
N GLY A 98 -12.82 12.29 10.17
CA GLY A 98 -13.69 13.06 9.29
C GLY A 98 -14.57 14.06 10.02
N GLN A 99 -14.15 14.54 11.20
CA GLN A 99 -14.88 15.51 12.01
C GLN A 99 -13.94 16.55 12.62
N PRO A 100 -14.08 17.84 12.20
CA PRO A 100 -15.01 18.28 11.15
C PRO A 100 -14.67 17.65 9.80
N ALA A 101 -15.62 17.63 8.87
CA ALA A 101 -15.35 17.20 7.51
C ALA A 101 -14.33 18.12 6.82
N SER A 102 -13.51 17.55 5.92
CA SER A 102 -12.56 18.36 5.14
C SER A 102 -13.28 19.42 4.31
N ASP A 103 -12.81 20.65 4.36
CA ASP A 103 -13.28 21.72 3.46
C ASP A 103 -12.64 21.55 2.07
N LEU A 104 -13.29 20.72 1.24
CA LEU A 104 -12.79 20.41 -0.10
C LEU A 104 -12.64 21.66 -0.97
N SER A 105 -13.52 22.65 -0.82
CA SER A 105 -13.42 23.89 -1.59
C SER A 105 -12.13 24.64 -1.27
N LYS A 106 -11.74 24.69 0.00
CA LYS A 106 -10.48 25.28 0.46
C LYS A 106 -9.28 24.46 -0.03
N LEU A 107 -9.33 23.13 0.11
CA LEU A 107 -8.24 22.25 -0.32
C LEU A 107 -7.98 22.36 -1.83
N ILE A 108 -9.02 22.31 -2.65
CA ILE A 108 -8.95 22.46 -4.10
C ILE A 108 -8.35 23.83 -4.45
N LYS A 109 -8.87 24.91 -3.89
CA LYS A 109 -8.35 26.25 -4.15
C LYS A 109 -6.86 26.39 -3.81
N ARG A 110 -6.40 25.78 -2.72
CA ARG A 110 -4.97 25.77 -2.34
C ARG A 110 -4.13 24.94 -3.32
N THR A 111 -4.62 23.78 -3.70
CA THR A 111 -3.96 22.90 -4.69
C THR A 111 -3.77 23.62 -6.00
N ASP A 112 -4.80 24.28 -6.53
CA ASP A 112 -4.72 25.07 -7.77
C ASP A 112 -3.76 26.25 -7.65
N ALA A 113 -3.72 26.92 -6.49
CA ALA A 113 -2.76 28.00 -6.25
C ALA A 113 -1.31 27.50 -6.25
N TRP A 114 -1.01 26.34 -5.67
CA TRP A 114 0.33 25.74 -5.72
C TRP A 114 0.71 25.27 -7.11
N SER A 115 -0.24 24.75 -7.88
CA SER A 115 -0.05 24.42 -9.28
C SER A 115 0.29 25.67 -10.11
N GLY A 116 -0.50 26.73 -9.98
CA GLY A 116 -0.24 28.03 -10.65
C GLY A 116 1.11 28.66 -10.28
N GLY A 117 1.60 28.40 -9.06
CA GLY A 117 2.92 28.82 -8.58
C GLY A 117 4.07 27.89 -8.92
N GLY A 118 3.84 26.75 -9.56
CA GLY A 118 4.86 25.75 -9.92
C GLY A 118 5.40 24.93 -8.75
N ALA A 119 4.79 25.03 -7.57
CA ALA A 119 5.19 24.27 -6.38
C ALA A 119 4.81 22.78 -6.47
N ILE A 120 3.79 22.47 -7.27
CA ILE A 120 3.39 21.14 -7.73
C ILE A 120 3.22 21.18 -9.25
N ASP A 121 3.01 20.03 -9.89
CA ASP A 121 2.69 19.97 -11.32
C ASP A 121 1.32 20.61 -11.63
N ASP A 122 1.09 20.86 -12.92
CA ASP A 122 -0.22 21.31 -13.40
C ASP A 122 -1.30 20.32 -13.03
N THR A 123 -2.32 20.75 -12.26
CA THR A 123 -3.42 19.92 -11.80
C THR A 123 -4.22 19.26 -12.91
N SER A 124 -4.17 19.81 -14.14
CA SER A 124 -4.77 19.18 -15.33
C SER A 124 -4.18 17.79 -15.63
N LYS A 125 -2.96 17.49 -15.16
CA LYS A 125 -2.34 16.18 -15.31
C LYS A 125 -3.02 15.09 -14.49
N ILE A 126 -3.66 15.45 -13.36
CA ILE A 126 -4.43 14.52 -12.53
C ILE A 126 -5.58 13.91 -13.34
N ALA A 127 -6.15 14.64 -14.29
CA ALA A 127 -7.24 14.14 -15.14
C ALA A 127 -6.88 12.90 -15.96
N ALA A 128 -5.60 12.63 -16.21
CA ALA A 128 -5.13 11.45 -16.93
C ALA A 128 -4.80 10.27 -16.03
N GLN A 129 -4.68 10.48 -14.72
CA GLN A 129 -4.32 9.44 -13.76
C GLN A 129 -5.44 8.40 -13.60
N LYS A 130 -5.05 7.16 -13.28
CA LYS A 130 -5.93 6.09 -12.82
C LYS A 130 -5.91 6.05 -11.29
N ILE A 131 -7.07 6.21 -10.68
CA ILE A 131 -7.19 6.34 -9.23
C ILE A 131 -7.90 5.11 -8.66
N TYR A 132 -7.22 4.40 -7.77
CA TYR A 132 -7.77 3.29 -7.00
C TYR A 132 -7.92 3.72 -5.55
N LEU A 133 -9.14 3.73 -5.03
CA LEU A 133 -9.43 4.01 -3.63
C LEU A 133 -10.00 2.77 -2.96
N PHE A 134 -9.61 2.55 -1.71
CA PHE A 134 -10.12 1.46 -0.90
C PHE A 134 -10.40 1.91 0.52
N HIS A 135 -11.58 1.53 1.03
CA HIS A 135 -11.93 1.66 2.43
C HIS A 135 -12.63 0.38 2.91
N GLY A 136 -12.09 -0.27 3.94
CA GLY A 136 -12.74 -1.41 4.58
C GLY A 136 -13.84 -0.95 5.53
N TYR A 137 -15.06 -1.45 5.42
CA TYR A 137 -16.18 -0.95 6.24
C TYR A 137 -16.05 -1.25 7.74
N ASN A 138 -15.10 -2.10 8.16
CA ASN A 138 -14.72 -2.31 9.56
C ASN A 138 -13.54 -1.44 10.01
N ASP A 139 -13.00 -0.58 9.14
CA ASP A 139 -11.94 0.35 9.51
C ASP A 139 -12.46 1.42 10.48
N LYS A 140 -11.83 1.48 11.67
CA LYS A 140 -12.13 2.45 12.74
C LYS A 140 -10.91 3.31 13.10
N VAL A 141 -9.91 3.36 12.21
CA VAL A 141 -8.73 4.23 12.33
C VAL A 141 -8.86 5.41 11.37
N VAL A 142 -9.02 5.13 10.08
CA VAL A 142 -9.42 6.13 9.10
C VAL A 142 -10.86 5.85 8.72
N TYR A 143 -11.77 6.72 9.10
CA TYR A 143 -13.20 6.51 8.91
C TYR A 143 -13.61 6.77 7.47
N GLN A 144 -14.66 6.09 7.01
CA GLN A 144 -15.13 6.19 5.62
C GLN A 144 -15.35 7.63 5.11
N PRO A 145 -15.91 8.59 5.88
CA PRO A 145 -16.07 9.97 5.41
C PRO A 145 -14.77 10.64 4.95
N VAL A 146 -13.63 10.20 5.46
CA VAL A 146 -12.31 10.72 5.03
C VAL A 146 -11.95 10.20 3.63
N SER A 147 -12.19 8.93 3.39
CA SER A 147 -11.98 8.33 2.06
C SER A 147 -13.04 8.81 1.04
N ASP A 148 -14.27 9.10 1.49
CA ASP A 148 -15.30 9.72 0.66
C ASP A 148 -14.89 11.14 0.24
N ALA A 149 -14.29 11.92 1.14
CA ALA A 149 -13.74 13.24 0.82
C ALA A 149 -12.57 13.13 -0.20
N LEU A 150 -11.75 12.08 -0.12
CA LEU A 150 -10.72 11.81 -1.12
C LEU A 150 -11.32 11.45 -2.48
N HIS A 151 -12.37 10.64 -2.49
CA HIS A 151 -13.13 10.33 -3.70
C HIS A 151 -13.64 11.61 -4.37
N ASP A 152 -14.22 12.52 -3.61
CA ASP A 152 -14.76 13.79 -4.14
C ASP A 152 -13.64 14.73 -4.61
N PHE A 153 -12.50 14.76 -3.92
CA PHE A 153 -11.30 15.48 -4.37
C PHE A 153 -10.84 15.01 -5.74
N TYR A 154 -10.68 13.70 -5.95
CA TYR A 154 -10.29 13.17 -7.26
C TYR A 154 -11.38 13.33 -8.31
N THR A 155 -12.65 13.20 -7.94
CA THR A 155 -13.78 13.43 -8.87
C THR A 155 -13.73 14.84 -9.44
N HIS A 156 -13.39 15.84 -8.64
CA HIS A 156 -13.22 17.21 -9.10
C HIS A 156 -12.15 17.33 -10.21
N TYR A 157 -10.96 16.74 -10.02
CA TYR A 157 -9.88 16.86 -11.00
C TYR A 157 -10.02 15.93 -12.19
N LEU A 158 -10.63 14.78 -12.03
CA LEU A 158 -10.88 13.84 -13.13
C LEU A 158 -11.94 14.36 -14.10
N GLY A 159 -12.94 15.10 -13.61
CA GLY A 159 -13.99 15.69 -14.44
C GLY A 159 -14.65 14.68 -15.39
N ALA A 160 -14.50 14.90 -16.70
CA ALA A 160 -15.06 14.00 -17.72
C ALA A 160 -14.41 12.59 -17.70
N ASN A 161 -13.28 12.40 -17.07
CA ASN A 161 -12.57 11.14 -16.94
C ASN A 161 -12.93 10.39 -15.64
N ALA A 162 -14.09 10.62 -15.06
CA ALA A 162 -14.56 9.96 -13.83
C ALA A 162 -14.44 8.43 -13.86
N GLY A 163 -14.51 7.79 -15.04
CA GLY A 163 -14.23 6.36 -15.23
C GLY A 163 -12.79 5.93 -14.94
N ASN A 164 -11.88 6.86 -14.68
CA ASN A 164 -10.54 6.58 -14.21
C ASN A 164 -10.46 6.34 -12.70
N LEU A 165 -11.54 6.56 -11.95
CA LEU A 165 -11.62 6.34 -10.53
C LEU A 165 -12.36 5.04 -10.22
N PHE A 166 -11.72 4.19 -9.43
CA PHE A 166 -12.32 2.99 -8.87
C PHE A 166 -12.30 3.10 -7.34
N TYR A 167 -13.44 3.02 -6.70
CA TYR A 167 -13.56 3.10 -5.25
C TYR A 167 -14.21 1.85 -4.67
N GLN A 168 -13.44 1.07 -3.89
CA GLN A 168 -13.89 -0.15 -3.25
C GLN A 168 -14.22 0.10 -1.79
N THR A 169 -15.48 -0.15 -1.39
CA THR A 169 -15.98 0.01 -0.01
C THR A 169 -16.73 -1.22 0.51
N ALA A 170 -16.89 -2.27 -0.31
CA ALA A 170 -17.71 -3.42 0.02
C ALA A 170 -16.92 -4.56 0.72
N ILE A 171 -15.65 -4.34 1.09
CA ILE A 171 -14.83 -5.33 1.77
C ILE A 171 -14.85 -5.06 3.28
N GLY A 172 -15.14 -6.10 4.09
CA GLY A 172 -15.19 -6.02 5.56
C GLY A 172 -13.84 -5.96 6.25
N ALA A 173 -12.87 -5.32 5.62
CA ALA A 173 -11.54 -5.18 6.20
C ALA A 173 -11.54 -4.22 7.39
N GLY A 174 -10.75 -4.54 8.42
CA GLY A 174 -10.28 -3.56 9.39
C GLY A 174 -9.23 -2.65 8.75
N HIS A 175 -8.57 -1.80 9.57
CA HIS A 175 -7.48 -0.94 9.08
C HIS A 175 -6.26 -1.78 8.75
N ALA A 176 -6.08 -2.13 7.48
CA ALA A 176 -5.00 -3.01 7.03
C ALA A 176 -4.76 -2.92 5.52
N GLN A 177 -3.54 -3.27 5.09
CA GLN A 177 -3.25 -3.71 3.72
C GLN A 177 -3.96 -5.03 3.49
N VAL A 178 -4.80 -5.12 2.46
CA VAL A 178 -5.60 -6.31 2.19
C VAL A 178 -4.91 -7.23 1.20
N THR A 179 -4.96 -8.54 1.46
CA THR A 179 -4.35 -9.57 0.61
C THR A 179 -5.31 -10.72 0.32
N ALA A 180 -4.97 -11.52 -0.68
CA ALA A 180 -5.75 -12.70 -1.07
C ALA A 180 -5.42 -13.96 -0.26
N GLY A 181 -4.35 -13.98 0.54
CA GLY A 181 -3.93 -15.23 1.18
C GLY A 181 -2.97 -15.10 2.35
N HIS A 182 -2.56 -13.87 2.73
CA HIS A 182 -1.60 -13.63 3.81
C HIS A 182 -2.13 -12.64 4.83
N GLY A 183 -1.70 -12.77 6.08
CA GLY A 183 -1.98 -11.83 7.16
C GLY A 183 -3.08 -12.27 8.12
N GLY A 184 -3.52 -11.33 8.97
CA GLY A 184 -4.53 -11.53 10.01
C GLY A 184 -5.95 -11.72 9.46
N GLN A 185 -6.91 -11.82 10.37
CA GLN A 185 -8.35 -11.88 10.00
C GLN A 185 -8.78 -10.57 9.33
N CYS A 186 -9.62 -10.67 8.32
CA CYS A 186 -10.03 -9.55 7.48
C CYS A 186 -10.55 -8.34 8.27
N SER A 187 -11.43 -8.54 9.23
CA SER A 187 -12.10 -7.47 10.00
C SER A 187 -11.27 -6.88 11.14
N VAL A 188 -10.09 -7.42 11.43
CA VAL A 188 -9.27 -7.01 12.57
C VAL A 188 -8.39 -5.83 12.22
N THR A 189 -8.22 -4.89 13.17
CA THR A 189 -7.22 -3.82 13.13
C THR A 189 -6.11 -4.15 14.12
N GLY A 190 -4.87 -4.27 13.65
CA GLY A 190 -3.70 -4.58 14.50
C GLY A 190 -2.77 -5.62 13.90
N GLY A 191 -1.86 -6.16 14.73
CA GLY A 191 -0.77 -7.02 14.26
C GLY A 191 0.14 -6.28 13.28
N GLU A 192 0.45 -6.91 12.17
CA GLU A 192 1.24 -6.32 11.08
C GLU A 192 0.40 -5.37 10.20
N PHE A 193 -0.90 -5.19 10.50
CA PHE A 193 -1.85 -4.44 9.66
C PHE A 193 -1.88 -4.93 8.21
N ILE A 194 -1.69 -6.24 8.03
CA ILE A 194 -1.84 -6.97 6.77
C ILE A 194 -2.91 -8.01 7.00
N ASN A 195 -4.01 -7.98 6.25
CA ASN A 195 -5.16 -8.85 6.47
C ASN A 195 -5.50 -9.69 5.26
N ASN A 196 -5.71 -10.99 5.51
CA ASN A 196 -6.26 -11.88 4.51
C ASN A 196 -7.77 -11.71 4.43
N CYS A 197 -8.23 -11.03 3.39
CA CYS A 197 -9.65 -10.88 3.07
C CYS A 197 -10.07 -11.73 1.87
N GLY A 198 -9.21 -12.59 1.34
CA GLY A 198 -9.44 -13.27 0.08
C GLY A 198 -9.56 -12.29 -1.12
N TYR A 199 -9.06 -11.07 -0.98
CA TYR A 199 -9.16 -10.01 -1.97
C TYR A 199 -7.76 -9.58 -2.40
N ASP A 200 -7.42 -9.78 -3.68
CA ASP A 200 -6.12 -9.40 -4.25
C ASP A 200 -6.07 -7.90 -4.54
N GLN A 201 -5.91 -7.11 -3.49
CA GLN A 201 -5.91 -5.65 -3.58
C GLN A 201 -4.80 -5.12 -4.48
N ALA A 202 -3.59 -5.64 -4.36
CA ALA A 202 -2.46 -5.21 -5.18
C ALA A 202 -2.71 -5.49 -6.67
N GLY A 203 -3.23 -6.68 -6.99
CA GLY A 203 -3.53 -7.05 -8.36
C GLY A 203 -4.64 -6.20 -8.97
N ILE A 204 -5.72 -5.95 -8.25
CA ILE A 204 -6.84 -5.13 -8.73
C ILE A 204 -6.39 -3.67 -8.93
N LEU A 205 -5.60 -3.14 -7.99
CA LEU A 205 -5.01 -1.80 -8.09
C LEU A 205 -4.12 -1.68 -9.33
N LEU A 206 -3.19 -2.61 -9.52
CA LEU A 206 -2.27 -2.58 -10.66
C LEU A 206 -3.00 -2.76 -11.98
N GLN A 207 -3.99 -3.66 -12.05
CA GLN A 207 -4.83 -3.82 -13.25
C GLN A 207 -5.66 -2.57 -13.56
N HIS A 208 -6.19 -1.89 -12.54
CA HIS A 208 -6.90 -0.63 -12.74
C HIS A 208 -5.97 0.44 -13.35
N ILE A 209 -4.72 0.52 -12.90
CA ILE A 209 -3.76 1.52 -13.37
C ILE A 209 -3.21 1.19 -14.77
N TYR A 210 -2.84 -0.06 -14.99
CA TYR A 210 -2.08 -0.46 -16.18
C TYR A 210 -2.91 -1.19 -17.23
N GLY A 211 -4.13 -1.59 -16.89
CA GLY A 211 -4.98 -2.40 -17.76
C GLY A 211 -4.73 -3.90 -17.58
N ALA A 212 -4.94 -4.66 -18.64
CA ALA A 212 -4.76 -6.11 -18.61
C ALA A 212 -3.32 -6.49 -18.29
N LEU A 213 -3.13 -7.32 -17.28
CA LEU A 213 -1.83 -7.85 -16.84
C LEU A 213 -1.77 -9.37 -17.06
N ASN A 214 -0.56 -9.90 -17.19
CA ASN A 214 -0.33 -11.33 -17.10
C ASN A 214 -0.75 -11.84 -15.70
N PRO A 215 -1.16 -13.10 -15.56
CA PRO A 215 -1.42 -13.67 -14.24
C PRO A 215 -0.21 -13.51 -13.30
N ARG A 216 -0.48 -13.26 -12.04
CA ARG A 216 0.60 -13.16 -11.05
C ARG A 216 1.35 -14.49 -10.89
N ASN A 217 2.58 -14.43 -10.40
CA ASN A 217 3.34 -15.61 -10.05
C ASN A 217 2.95 -16.10 -8.64
N ASP A 218 2.17 -17.17 -8.54
CA ASP A 218 1.82 -17.81 -7.26
C ASP A 218 2.87 -18.82 -6.77
N GLY A 219 3.96 -18.99 -7.51
CA GLY A 219 5.08 -19.87 -7.18
C GLY A 219 6.28 -19.14 -6.59
N ALA A 220 7.46 -19.71 -6.75
CA ALA A 220 8.71 -19.04 -6.38
C ALA A 220 8.95 -17.86 -7.30
N LEU A 221 9.18 -16.69 -6.72
CA LEU A 221 9.49 -15.47 -7.46
C LEU A 221 10.85 -15.62 -8.18
N THR A 222 10.92 -15.13 -9.41
CA THR A 222 12.11 -15.23 -10.27
C THR A 222 12.99 -13.98 -10.22
N GLY A 223 12.46 -12.87 -9.74
CA GLY A 223 13.16 -11.60 -9.59
C GLY A 223 14.07 -11.56 -8.37
N GLN A 224 14.67 -10.39 -8.13
CA GLN A 224 15.56 -10.12 -7.02
C GLN A 224 14.89 -9.18 -6.02
N PHE A 225 14.93 -9.57 -4.75
CA PHE A 225 14.58 -8.70 -3.64
C PHE A 225 15.88 -8.14 -3.06
N LEU A 226 16.06 -6.83 -3.17
CA LEU A 226 17.28 -6.13 -2.80
C LEU A 226 17.01 -5.11 -1.70
N THR A 227 17.96 -4.96 -0.78
CA THR A 227 18.09 -3.79 0.10
C THR A 227 19.04 -2.78 -0.54
N PHE A 228 18.84 -1.49 -0.25
CA PHE A 228 19.73 -0.45 -0.73
C PHE A 228 19.92 0.66 0.31
N ASP A 229 21.09 1.31 0.25
CA ASP A 229 21.40 2.48 1.06
C ASP A 229 20.59 3.69 0.55
N ARG A 230 19.78 4.24 1.42
CA ARG A 230 18.97 5.42 1.15
C ARG A 230 19.78 6.73 1.26
N GLY A 231 20.93 6.72 1.92
CA GLY A 231 21.71 7.91 2.28
C GLY A 231 22.03 8.84 1.10
N GLU A 232 22.09 8.32 -0.14
CA GLU A 232 22.31 9.14 -1.34
C GLU A 232 21.11 10.02 -1.74
N PHE A 233 19.90 9.73 -1.23
CA PHE A 233 18.66 10.42 -1.59
C PHE A 233 18.21 11.46 -0.58
N THR A 234 18.91 11.58 0.53
CA THR A 234 18.57 12.46 1.64
C THR A 234 19.80 13.23 2.09
N ALA A 235 19.60 14.38 2.71
CA ALA A 235 20.70 15.14 3.27
C ALA A 235 21.25 14.42 4.52
N PRO A 236 22.55 14.11 4.59
CA PRO A 236 23.15 13.49 5.77
C PRO A 236 23.34 14.51 6.88
N ASP A 237 22.25 14.99 7.46
CA ASP A 237 22.29 15.95 8.56
C ASP A 237 21.38 15.47 9.70
N PRO A 238 21.96 15.00 10.81
CA PRO A 238 21.17 14.58 11.99
C PRO A 238 20.26 15.68 12.54
N ALA A 239 20.58 16.96 12.29
CA ALA A 239 19.73 18.09 12.68
C ALA A 239 18.56 18.31 11.72
N ASN A 240 18.58 17.67 10.54
CA ASN A 240 17.58 17.73 9.48
C ASN A 240 17.03 16.35 9.12
N ASP A 241 16.92 15.47 10.10
CA ASP A 241 16.34 14.13 9.93
C ASP A 241 14.99 14.23 9.19
N ASP A 242 14.84 13.44 8.14
CA ASP A 242 13.64 13.37 7.31
C ASP A 242 12.74 12.19 7.69
N SER A 243 13.05 11.51 8.81
CA SER A 243 12.34 10.32 9.32
C SER A 243 12.34 9.14 8.35
N MET A 244 13.16 9.17 7.29
CA MET A 244 13.31 8.01 6.42
C MET A 244 14.38 7.06 6.96
N ASP A 245 14.13 5.76 6.92
CA ASP A 245 15.07 4.71 7.35
C ASP A 245 16.34 4.74 6.47
N ASP A 246 17.48 4.33 7.03
CA ASP A 246 18.74 4.23 6.28
C ASP A 246 18.69 3.21 5.15
N ARG A 247 17.73 2.29 5.19
CA ARG A 247 17.52 1.25 4.19
C ARG A 247 16.19 1.44 3.46
N GLY A 248 16.22 1.19 2.16
CA GLY A 248 15.04 0.95 1.35
C GLY A 248 15.06 -0.46 0.77
N PHE A 249 13.92 -0.91 0.24
CA PHE A 249 13.82 -2.20 -0.43
C PHE A 249 13.31 -2.01 -1.85
N VAL A 250 13.73 -2.91 -2.73
CA VAL A 250 13.26 -2.93 -4.12
C VAL A 250 13.12 -4.37 -4.60
N TYR A 251 11.98 -4.69 -5.21
CA TYR A 251 11.80 -5.93 -5.95
C TYR A 251 12.04 -5.67 -7.43
N VAL A 252 12.94 -6.42 -8.05
CA VAL A 252 13.33 -6.28 -9.45
C VAL A 252 13.05 -7.58 -10.18
N PRO A 253 12.05 -7.64 -11.08
CA PRO A 253 11.80 -8.80 -11.92
C PRO A 253 13.04 -9.19 -12.74
N ALA A 254 13.18 -10.48 -13.04
CA ALA A 254 14.29 -10.98 -13.87
C ALA A 254 14.37 -10.29 -15.24
N SER A 255 13.22 -9.93 -15.83
CA SER A 255 13.14 -9.19 -17.08
C SER A 255 13.72 -7.78 -16.96
N CYS A 256 13.42 -7.08 -15.86
CA CYS A 256 13.96 -5.74 -15.59
C CYS A 256 15.45 -5.77 -15.31
N ALA A 257 15.93 -6.77 -14.56
CA ALA A 257 17.34 -7.02 -14.35
C ALA A 257 18.10 -7.31 -15.68
N ALA A 258 17.39 -7.88 -16.66
CA ALA A 258 17.89 -8.10 -18.02
C ALA A 258 17.65 -6.90 -18.97
N HIS A 259 17.35 -5.71 -18.41
CA HIS A 259 17.15 -4.46 -19.16
C HIS A 259 16.00 -4.49 -20.17
N GLN A 260 14.97 -5.32 -19.96
CA GLN A 260 13.73 -5.19 -20.72
C GLN A 260 12.99 -3.91 -20.28
N PRO A 261 12.10 -3.37 -21.14
CA PRO A 261 11.29 -2.22 -20.75
C PRO A 261 10.49 -2.49 -19.48
N CYS A 262 10.65 -1.63 -18.49
CA CYS A 262 10.04 -1.79 -17.17
C CYS A 262 9.38 -0.51 -16.68
N GLN A 263 8.52 -0.66 -15.71
CA GLN A 263 7.74 0.40 -15.06
C GLN A 263 8.09 0.41 -13.57
N VAL A 264 7.82 1.52 -12.88
CA VAL A 264 8.05 1.63 -11.44
C VAL A 264 6.71 1.72 -10.72
N HIS A 265 6.51 0.86 -9.72
CA HIS A 265 5.46 1.02 -8.73
C HIS A 265 6.07 1.32 -7.37
N VAL A 266 5.67 2.43 -6.74
CA VAL A 266 6.09 2.77 -5.38
C VAL A 266 5.01 2.31 -4.41
N ALA A 267 5.37 1.45 -3.46
CA ALA A 267 4.45 0.92 -2.44
C ALA A 267 4.84 1.43 -1.04
N LEU A 268 3.95 2.19 -0.42
CA LEU A 268 4.18 2.86 0.85
C LEU A 268 3.41 2.18 1.98
N HIS A 269 4.13 1.80 3.03
CA HIS A 269 3.55 1.22 4.24
C HIS A 269 2.76 2.26 5.05
N GLY A 270 1.94 1.82 6.00
CA GLY A 270 1.28 2.68 6.99
C GLY A 270 2.12 2.89 8.25
N CYS A 271 1.55 3.61 9.22
CA CYS A 271 2.16 3.70 10.55
C CYS A 271 2.30 2.29 11.17
N LYS A 272 3.39 2.04 11.90
CA LYS A 272 3.73 0.74 12.51
C LYS A 272 3.88 -0.41 11.51
N GLN A 273 4.22 -0.11 10.28
CA GLN A 273 4.47 -1.10 9.23
C GLN A 273 5.84 -0.93 8.58
N SER A 274 6.70 -0.10 9.13
CA SER A 274 8.08 0.02 8.67
C SER A 274 8.87 -1.26 8.93
N ALA A 275 10.02 -1.40 8.29
CA ALA A 275 10.91 -2.52 8.57
C ALA A 275 11.42 -2.55 10.02
N GLY A 276 11.42 -1.40 10.71
CA GLY A 276 11.70 -1.32 12.14
C GLY A 276 10.58 -1.90 13.01
N ASP A 277 9.32 -1.85 12.55
CA ASP A 277 8.15 -2.31 13.28
C ASP A 277 7.83 -3.79 13.04
N ILE A 278 7.75 -4.20 11.77
CA ILE A 278 7.29 -5.54 11.33
C ILE A 278 8.29 -6.26 10.42
N GLN A 279 9.56 -5.88 10.48
CA GLN A 279 10.61 -6.42 9.63
C GLN A 279 10.26 -6.26 8.13
N GLU A 280 10.36 -7.31 7.35
CA GLU A 280 10.12 -7.28 5.92
C GLU A 280 8.69 -7.71 5.53
N ASP A 281 7.77 -7.81 6.47
CA ASP A 281 6.44 -8.36 6.20
C ASP A 281 5.65 -7.54 5.18
N PHE A 282 5.66 -6.20 5.31
CA PHE A 282 5.00 -5.37 4.31
C PHE A 282 5.60 -5.53 2.91
N VAL A 283 6.92 -5.48 2.81
CA VAL A 283 7.61 -5.53 1.51
C VAL A 283 7.53 -6.91 0.85
N LYS A 284 7.36 -7.98 1.63
CA LYS A 284 7.21 -9.35 1.13
C LYS A 284 5.77 -9.75 0.84
N TYR A 285 4.83 -9.26 1.66
CA TYR A 285 3.47 -9.83 1.68
C TYR A 285 2.35 -8.84 1.36
N ALA A 286 2.66 -7.58 1.02
CA ALA A 286 1.63 -6.63 0.56
C ALA A 286 0.99 -7.00 -0.80
N GLY A 287 1.50 -8.03 -1.48
CA GLY A 287 0.91 -8.63 -2.68
C GLY A 287 1.39 -8.04 -4.00
N TYR A 288 2.35 -7.13 -4.00
CA TYR A 288 2.83 -6.49 -5.24
C TYR A 288 3.86 -7.33 -6.01
N ASN A 289 4.74 -8.07 -5.31
CA ASN A 289 5.88 -8.75 -5.92
C ASN A 289 5.46 -9.85 -6.88
N GLU A 290 4.40 -10.58 -6.56
CA GLU A 290 3.84 -11.64 -7.38
C GLU A 290 3.33 -11.12 -8.73
N TRP A 291 2.74 -9.92 -8.74
CA TRP A 291 2.32 -9.25 -9.97
C TRP A 291 3.50 -8.63 -10.71
N ALA A 292 4.45 -8.06 -9.97
CA ALA A 292 5.65 -7.47 -10.54
C ALA A 292 6.46 -8.49 -11.34
N ASP A 293 6.60 -9.71 -10.83
CA ASP A 293 7.44 -10.77 -11.39
C ASP A 293 7.07 -11.14 -12.82
N THR A 294 5.78 -11.06 -13.17
CA THR A 294 5.26 -11.45 -14.49
C THR A 294 4.91 -10.27 -15.40
N ASN A 295 4.99 -9.02 -14.88
CA ASN A 295 4.49 -7.83 -15.57
C ASN A 295 5.50 -6.68 -15.68
N ASN A 296 6.76 -6.94 -15.46
CA ASN A 296 7.86 -5.97 -15.61
C ASN A 296 7.69 -4.71 -14.73
N PHE A 297 7.16 -4.86 -13.51
CA PHE A 297 7.14 -3.78 -12.53
C PHE A 297 8.34 -3.89 -11.58
N ILE A 298 9.15 -2.87 -11.48
CA ILE A 298 10.06 -2.69 -10.35
C ILE A 298 9.22 -2.13 -9.22
N VAL A 299 9.18 -2.82 -8.06
CA VAL A 299 8.44 -2.32 -6.90
C VAL A 299 9.41 -1.72 -5.91
N LEU A 300 9.30 -0.41 -5.70
CA LEU A 300 10.10 0.35 -4.75
C LEU A 300 9.35 0.48 -3.42
N TYR A 301 10.02 0.14 -2.32
CA TYR A 301 9.49 0.22 -0.96
C TYR A 301 10.36 1.14 -0.10
N PRO A 302 10.21 2.47 -0.19
CA PRO A 302 10.86 3.39 0.73
C PRO A 302 10.38 3.12 2.17
N GLN A 303 11.23 3.38 3.15
CA GLN A 303 10.95 3.10 4.56
C GLN A 303 11.04 4.36 5.41
N ILE A 304 10.22 4.39 6.48
CA ILE A 304 10.23 5.44 7.51
C ILE A 304 10.69 4.82 8.83
N HIS A 305 11.46 5.56 9.60
CA HIS A 305 11.79 5.21 10.98
C HIS A 305 11.07 6.13 11.99
N GLU A 306 11.04 5.68 13.24
CA GLU A 306 10.54 6.50 14.35
C GLU A 306 11.41 7.76 14.53
N LEU A 307 10.75 8.88 14.77
CA LEU A 307 11.41 10.13 15.09
C LEU A 307 11.00 10.60 16.50
N THR A 308 11.95 10.60 17.42
CA THR A 308 11.70 10.90 18.83
C THR A 308 11.69 12.42 19.14
N VAL A 309 12.36 13.21 18.32
CA VAL A 309 12.45 14.67 18.48
C VAL A 309 12.43 15.33 17.12
N THR A 310 11.49 16.23 16.89
CA THR A 310 11.48 17.14 15.75
C THR A 310 11.91 18.55 16.14
N MET A 311 12.19 19.41 15.17
CA MET A 311 12.51 20.83 15.42
C MET A 311 11.42 21.57 16.22
N ARG A 312 10.19 21.08 16.27
CA ARG A 312 9.03 21.64 17.01
C ARG A 312 8.67 20.85 18.26
N GLY A 313 9.44 19.81 18.62
CA GLY A 313 9.09 18.91 19.72
C GLY A 313 7.96 17.94 19.40
N PHE A 314 7.49 17.87 18.16
CA PHE A 314 6.61 16.79 17.71
C PHE A 314 7.42 15.51 17.54
N THR A 315 6.80 14.40 17.83
CA THR A 315 7.39 13.07 17.63
C THR A 315 6.63 12.32 16.55
N ASN A 316 7.33 11.43 15.85
CA ASN A 316 6.73 10.41 14.99
C ASN A 316 7.03 9.02 15.56
N PRO A 317 6.42 8.62 16.69
CA PRO A 317 6.75 7.38 17.39
C PRO A 317 6.14 6.14 16.71
N LEU A 318 5.50 6.29 15.57
CA LEU A 318 4.78 5.24 14.88
C LEU A 318 5.28 5.02 13.46
N SER A 319 6.44 5.56 13.10
CA SER A 319 7.00 5.45 11.74
C SER A 319 5.99 5.82 10.65
N CYS A 320 5.24 6.92 10.84
CA CYS A 320 4.26 7.41 9.87
C CYS A 320 4.90 8.28 8.81
N TRP A 321 4.42 8.24 7.58
CA TRP A 321 4.74 9.23 6.55
C TRP A 321 4.24 10.62 6.98
N ASP A 322 4.96 11.67 6.53
CA ASP A 322 4.60 13.04 6.88
C ASP A 322 3.38 13.54 6.09
N PHE A 323 2.20 13.41 6.70
CA PHE A 323 0.97 13.94 6.14
C PHE A 323 0.36 15.10 6.95
N TRP A 324 1.06 15.56 7.99
CA TRP A 324 0.66 16.71 8.82
C TRP A 324 1.75 17.75 9.04
N GLY A 325 2.93 17.59 8.38
CA GLY A 325 3.99 18.58 8.40
C GLY A 325 4.89 18.52 9.63
N TYR A 326 5.10 17.33 10.22
CA TYR A 326 5.99 17.20 11.39
C TYR A 326 7.46 17.49 11.06
N LEU A 327 7.84 17.45 9.79
CA LEU A 327 9.17 17.79 9.30
C LEU A 327 9.34 19.27 8.93
N ASP A 328 8.27 20.04 8.92
CA ASP A 328 8.27 21.45 8.54
C ASP A 328 8.37 22.35 9.78
N ALA A 329 9.06 23.48 9.65
CA ALA A 329 9.16 24.47 10.73
C ALA A 329 7.81 25.17 11.00
N ASN A 330 7.07 25.51 9.95
CA ASN A 330 5.77 26.19 9.99
C ASN A 330 4.78 25.57 8.99
N PRO A 331 4.30 24.33 9.23
CA PRO A 331 3.51 23.59 8.25
C PRO A 331 2.15 24.21 7.93
N GLU A 332 1.56 24.99 8.84
CA GLU A 332 0.29 25.71 8.63
C GLU A 332 0.45 26.86 7.63
N GLU A 333 1.58 27.58 7.70
CA GLU A 333 1.86 28.74 6.85
C GLU A 333 2.62 28.35 5.57
N SER A 334 3.54 27.40 5.69
CA SER A 334 4.45 26.97 4.62
C SER A 334 4.54 25.43 4.59
N PRO A 335 3.51 24.75 4.06
CA PRO A 335 3.39 23.29 4.10
C PRO A 335 4.26 22.60 3.02
N SER A 336 5.58 22.59 3.23
CA SER A 336 6.50 22.01 2.27
C SER A 336 6.29 20.50 2.09
N TYR A 337 5.79 19.81 3.10
CA TYR A 337 5.49 18.38 3.09
C TYR A 337 4.49 17.96 1.99
N LEU A 338 3.71 18.89 1.43
CA LEU A 338 2.79 18.67 0.32
C LEU A 338 3.41 18.93 -1.06
N LEU A 339 4.57 19.58 -1.11
CA LEU A 339 5.09 20.17 -2.33
C LEU A 339 6.30 19.39 -2.85
N LYS A 340 6.70 19.63 -4.12
CA LYS A 340 7.84 18.95 -4.76
C LYS A 340 9.13 18.99 -3.96
N PHE A 341 9.32 20.01 -3.16
CA PHE A 341 10.52 20.19 -2.32
C PHE A 341 10.39 19.65 -0.89
N GLY A 342 9.25 19.07 -0.53
CA GLY A 342 9.08 18.36 0.75
C GLY A 342 10.10 17.23 0.89
N LYS A 343 10.66 17.07 2.10
CA LYS A 343 11.79 16.16 2.33
C LYS A 343 11.53 14.74 1.83
N GLN A 344 10.44 14.11 2.27
CA GLN A 344 10.09 12.74 1.87
C GLN A 344 9.64 12.65 0.41
N ILE A 345 8.86 13.62 -0.09
CA ILE A 345 8.47 13.67 -1.51
C ILE A 345 9.70 13.75 -2.42
N ARG A 346 10.68 14.59 -2.06
CA ARG A 346 11.93 14.73 -2.82
C ARG A 346 12.77 13.46 -2.78
N ALA A 347 12.86 12.80 -1.62
CA ALA A 347 13.61 11.55 -1.49
C ALA A 347 12.98 10.43 -2.35
N ILE A 348 11.66 10.25 -2.29
CA ILE A 348 10.93 9.29 -3.15
C ILE A 348 11.17 9.62 -4.63
N LYS A 349 11.08 10.91 -5.01
CA LYS A 349 11.34 11.32 -6.41
C LYS A 349 12.75 10.98 -6.87
N ALA A 350 13.75 11.21 -6.03
CA ALA A 350 15.14 10.89 -6.35
C ALA A 350 15.38 9.37 -6.51
N MET A 351 14.70 8.53 -5.72
CA MET A 351 14.74 7.06 -5.90
C MET A 351 14.08 6.64 -7.22
N VAL A 352 12.92 7.23 -7.55
CA VAL A 352 12.26 7.00 -8.85
C VAL A 352 13.18 7.43 -9.99
N ASP A 353 13.81 8.62 -9.91
CA ASP A 353 14.75 9.11 -10.92
C ASP A 353 15.94 8.16 -11.09
N ARG A 354 16.46 7.56 -10.00
CA ARG A 354 17.52 6.58 -10.07
C ARG A 354 17.08 5.34 -10.84
N LEU A 355 15.91 4.75 -10.53
CA LEU A 355 15.39 3.56 -11.22
C LEU A 355 15.11 3.80 -12.70
N THR A 356 14.74 5.04 -13.04
CA THR A 356 14.40 5.46 -14.42
C THR A 356 15.56 6.09 -15.16
N SER A 357 16.72 6.31 -14.52
CA SER A 357 17.90 6.90 -15.15
C SER A 357 18.44 5.99 -16.24
N GLY A 358 18.74 6.58 -17.41
CA GLY A 358 19.22 5.86 -18.59
C GLY A 358 18.09 5.22 -19.43
N ALA A 359 16.81 5.55 -19.16
CA ALA A 359 15.68 5.03 -19.95
C ALA A 359 15.82 5.38 -21.44
N SER A 360 15.65 4.37 -22.29
CA SER A 360 15.54 4.57 -23.75
C SER A 360 14.12 5.03 -24.07
N THR A 361 13.97 6.06 -24.91
CA THR A 361 12.71 6.65 -25.34
C THR A 361 11.86 5.77 -26.29
N ALA A 362 12.08 4.46 -26.27
CA ALA A 362 11.35 3.53 -27.11
C ALA A 362 10.26 2.78 -26.32
N SER A 363 9.16 3.47 -26.01
CA SER A 363 7.92 2.78 -25.65
C SER A 363 7.23 2.30 -26.92
N THR A 364 7.32 1.01 -27.23
CA THR A 364 6.39 0.38 -28.18
C THR A 364 5.07 0.16 -27.42
N PRO A 365 3.93 0.67 -27.91
CA PRO A 365 2.65 0.41 -27.26
C PRO A 365 2.40 -1.10 -27.25
N ALA A 366 2.17 -1.68 -26.10
CA ALA A 366 1.65 -3.04 -26.03
C ALA A 366 0.34 -3.12 -26.83
N ALA A 367 0.28 -4.02 -27.79
CA ALA A 367 -0.93 -4.25 -28.58
C ALA A 367 -2.10 -4.49 -27.64
N ALA A 368 -3.21 -3.79 -27.86
CA ALA A 368 -4.42 -3.90 -27.06
C ALA A 368 -4.86 -5.37 -27.03
N ALA A 369 -4.71 -6.03 -25.88
CA ALA A 369 -5.22 -7.37 -25.68
C ALA A 369 -6.75 -7.33 -25.74
N GLN A 370 -7.36 -8.34 -26.36
CA GLN A 370 -8.81 -8.51 -26.34
C GLN A 370 -9.29 -8.54 -24.88
N PRO A 371 -10.44 -7.90 -24.57
CA PRO A 371 -10.96 -7.90 -23.21
C PRO A 371 -11.12 -9.32 -22.67
N GLY A 372 -10.41 -9.62 -21.61
CA GLY A 372 -10.50 -10.90 -20.91
C GLY A 372 -11.69 -10.96 -19.95
N ALA A 373 -11.91 -12.12 -19.34
CA ALA A 373 -12.82 -12.25 -18.20
C ALA A 373 -12.32 -11.42 -17.02
N PRO A 374 -13.20 -10.94 -16.10
CA PRO A 374 -12.77 -10.44 -14.80
C PRO A 374 -11.92 -11.51 -14.11
N SER A 375 -10.69 -11.16 -13.70
CA SER A 375 -9.72 -12.14 -13.19
C SER A 375 -9.94 -12.50 -11.72
N VAL A 376 -10.54 -11.59 -10.94
CA VAL A 376 -10.86 -11.79 -9.52
C VAL A 376 -12.33 -11.50 -9.31
N VAL A 377 -13.03 -12.42 -8.68
CA VAL A 377 -14.41 -12.23 -8.21
C VAL A 377 -14.45 -12.64 -6.74
N LEU A 378 -15.02 -11.79 -5.92
CA LEU A 378 -15.25 -12.06 -4.51
C LEU A 378 -16.73 -11.90 -4.20
N ALA A 379 -17.23 -12.78 -3.35
CA ALA A 379 -18.54 -12.65 -2.75
C ALA A 379 -18.35 -12.55 -1.24
N GLN A 380 -18.99 -11.58 -0.58
CA GLN A 380 -18.90 -11.35 0.87
C GLN A 380 -20.28 -11.19 1.48
N ASP A 381 -20.48 -11.78 2.64
CA ASP A 381 -21.69 -11.64 3.40
C ASP A 381 -21.86 -10.21 3.91
N ARG A 382 -22.94 -9.57 3.49
CA ARG A 382 -23.33 -8.23 3.92
C ARG A 382 -24.34 -8.28 5.07
N SER A 383 -25.23 -9.28 5.04
CA SER A 383 -26.23 -9.53 6.07
C SER A 383 -26.72 -10.99 5.98
N ASP A 384 -27.71 -11.32 6.78
CA ASP A 384 -28.42 -12.60 6.70
C ASP A 384 -29.25 -12.78 5.40
N THR A 385 -29.48 -11.70 4.66
CA THR A 385 -30.26 -11.70 3.41
C THR A 385 -29.58 -11.00 2.24
N ALA A 386 -28.29 -10.66 2.35
CA ALA A 386 -27.57 -9.97 1.29
C ALA A 386 -26.09 -10.38 1.20
N ILE A 387 -25.58 -10.45 -0.03
CA ILE A 387 -24.18 -10.69 -0.38
C ILE A 387 -23.73 -9.61 -1.36
N ASP A 388 -22.57 -9.01 -1.10
CA ASP A 388 -21.91 -8.11 -2.05
C ASP A 388 -20.91 -8.90 -2.92
N VAL A 389 -21.02 -8.72 -4.23
CA VAL A 389 -20.14 -9.33 -5.23
C VAL A 389 -19.29 -8.23 -5.86
N VAL A 390 -17.97 -8.38 -5.84
CA VAL A 390 -17.01 -7.42 -6.39
C VAL A 390 -16.00 -8.14 -7.29
N TRP A 391 -15.50 -7.47 -8.31
CA TRP A 391 -14.56 -8.07 -9.26
C TRP A 391 -13.54 -7.07 -9.80
N SER A 392 -12.47 -7.59 -10.42
CA SER A 392 -11.50 -6.75 -11.11
C SER A 392 -12.14 -6.07 -12.32
N PRO A 393 -11.98 -4.73 -12.46
CA PRO A 393 -12.45 -4.04 -13.66
C PRO A 393 -11.69 -4.53 -14.90
N VAL A 394 -12.40 -4.68 -16.01
CA VAL A 394 -11.80 -5.04 -17.30
C VAL A 394 -11.64 -3.75 -18.13
N PRO A 395 -10.44 -3.41 -18.58
CA PRO A 395 -10.19 -2.17 -19.31
C PRO A 395 -11.06 -2.02 -20.56
N GLY A 396 -11.64 -0.84 -20.75
CA GLY A 396 -12.51 -0.54 -21.90
C GLY A 396 -13.91 -1.15 -21.82
N VAL A 397 -14.27 -1.78 -20.69
CA VAL A 397 -15.60 -2.37 -20.46
C VAL A 397 -16.38 -1.47 -19.51
N THR A 398 -17.62 -1.17 -19.91
CA THR A 398 -18.54 -0.30 -19.16
C THR A 398 -19.69 -1.06 -18.50
N HIS A 399 -19.89 -2.34 -18.85
CA HIS A 399 -20.99 -3.13 -18.31
C HIS A 399 -20.57 -4.57 -18.04
N TYR A 400 -21.16 -5.15 -17.00
CA TYR A 400 -20.92 -6.53 -16.57
C TYR A 400 -22.23 -7.24 -16.31
N ASP A 401 -22.32 -8.48 -16.77
CA ASP A 401 -23.41 -9.38 -16.43
C ASP A 401 -23.03 -10.21 -15.21
N VAL A 402 -23.87 -10.22 -14.19
CA VAL A 402 -23.69 -10.97 -12.94
C VAL A 402 -24.63 -12.17 -12.93
N PHE A 403 -24.09 -13.32 -12.55
CA PHE A 403 -24.80 -14.60 -12.50
C PHE A 403 -24.68 -15.22 -11.12
N ARG A 404 -25.77 -15.83 -10.66
CA ARG A 404 -25.84 -16.54 -9.37
C ARG A 404 -26.37 -17.97 -9.57
N ALA A 405 -25.87 -18.88 -8.73
CA ALA A 405 -26.45 -20.19 -8.48
C ALA A 405 -26.67 -20.37 -6.98
N GLY A 406 -27.81 -20.85 -6.59
CA GLY A 406 -28.13 -21.26 -5.22
C GLY A 406 -27.49 -22.61 -4.86
N PRO A 407 -27.76 -23.13 -3.63
CA PRO A 407 -27.12 -24.37 -3.15
C PRO A 407 -27.48 -25.59 -4.02
N ASP A 408 -28.71 -25.65 -4.53
CA ASP A 408 -29.25 -26.79 -5.30
C ASP A 408 -29.24 -26.56 -6.80
N ASP A 409 -28.78 -25.37 -7.28
CA ASP A 409 -28.80 -25.03 -8.70
C ASP A 409 -27.52 -25.60 -9.38
N GLU A 410 -27.70 -26.37 -10.45
CA GLU A 410 -26.59 -26.82 -11.31
C GLU A 410 -26.11 -25.68 -12.20
N ASP A 411 -27.02 -24.82 -12.67
CA ASP A 411 -26.75 -23.73 -13.59
C ASP A 411 -26.78 -22.34 -12.93
N PHE A 412 -26.07 -21.40 -13.54
CA PHE A 412 -26.03 -20.01 -13.10
C PHE A 412 -27.08 -19.18 -13.87
N GLY A 413 -28.03 -18.61 -13.15
CA GLY A 413 -28.96 -17.62 -13.69
C GLY A 413 -28.41 -16.20 -13.67
N GLN A 414 -28.62 -15.41 -14.73
CA GLN A 414 -28.26 -14.00 -14.72
C GLN A 414 -29.18 -13.23 -13.76
N ILE A 415 -28.58 -12.48 -12.83
CA ILE A 415 -29.33 -11.71 -11.82
C ILE A 415 -29.21 -10.20 -12.01
N GLY A 416 -28.29 -9.73 -12.85
CA GLY A 416 -28.17 -8.30 -13.15
C GLY A 416 -27.16 -7.98 -14.23
N THR A 417 -27.25 -6.74 -14.74
CA THR A 417 -26.23 -6.08 -15.56
C THR A 417 -25.93 -4.72 -14.93
N VAL A 418 -24.66 -4.44 -14.65
CA VAL A 418 -24.24 -3.22 -13.96
C VAL A 418 -23.12 -2.51 -14.69
N ALA A 419 -23.03 -1.20 -14.50
CA ALA A 419 -22.01 -0.35 -15.12
C ALA A 419 -20.66 -0.31 -14.34
N GLY A 420 -20.58 -0.96 -13.18
CA GLY A 420 -19.39 -0.95 -12.32
C GLY A 420 -18.95 -2.35 -11.93
N PRO A 421 -17.79 -2.48 -11.27
CA PRO A 421 -17.23 -3.77 -10.88
C PRO A 421 -17.77 -4.29 -9.54
N SER A 422 -19.01 -3.98 -9.20
CA SER A 422 -19.68 -4.47 -7.99
C SER A 422 -21.18 -4.66 -8.19
N TYR A 423 -21.75 -5.59 -7.43
CA TYR A 423 -23.19 -5.89 -7.43
C TYR A 423 -23.65 -6.30 -6.02
N GLY A 424 -24.67 -5.64 -5.49
CA GLY A 424 -25.32 -6.04 -4.24
C GLY A 424 -26.49 -6.98 -4.50
N ASP A 425 -26.37 -8.23 -4.10
CA ASP A 425 -27.42 -9.24 -4.20
C ASP A 425 -28.20 -9.28 -2.88
N ALA A 426 -29.51 -9.05 -2.92
CA ALA A 426 -30.38 -8.94 -1.77
C ALA A 426 -31.59 -9.88 -1.89
N GLY A 427 -32.30 -10.08 -0.77
CA GLY A 427 -33.46 -10.98 -0.71
C GLY A 427 -33.07 -12.45 -0.70
N LEU A 428 -31.86 -12.76 -0.24
CA LEU A 428 -31.33 -14.09 -0.09
C LEU A 428 -31.87 -14.78 1.16
N LYS A 429 -31.75 -16.11 1.22
CA LYS A 429 -32.12 -16.88 2.42
C LYS A 429 -30.96 -16.84 3.43
N PRO A 430 -31.25 -16.64 4.73
CA PRO A 430 -30.23 -16.70 5.79
C PRO A 430 -29.47 -18.03 5.85
N GLY A 431 -28.19 -17.98 6.22
CA GLY A 431 -27.33 -19.15 6.39
C GLY A 431 -27.17 -19.99 5.12
N THR A 432 -27.40 -19.43 3.95
CA THR A 432 -27.45 -20.14 2.67
C THR A 432 -26.27 -19.78 1.78
N GLN A 433 -25.57 -20.77 1.25
CA GLN A 433 -24.45 -20.58 0.35
C GLN A 433 -24.93 -20.29 -1.07
N TYR A 434 -24.36 -19.26 -1.69
CA TYR A 434 -24.57 -18.89 -3.08
C TYR A 434 -23.23 -18.86 -3.82
N ARG A 435 -23.28 -19.10 -5.14
CA ARG A 435 -22.13 -19.07 -6.04
C ARG A 435 -22.36 -17.99 -7.10
N TYR A 436 -21.31 -17.25 -7.42
CA TYR A 436 -21.35 -16.13 -8.37
C TYR A 436 -20.28 -16.27 -9.42
N ARG A 437 -20.56 -15.80 -10.62
CA ARG A 437 -19.61 -15.54 -11.68
C ARG A 437 -20.03 -14.32 -12.48
N VAL A 438 -19.07 -13.66 -13.09
CA VAL A 438 -19.27 -12.40 -13.81
C VAL A 438 -18.64 -12.50 -15.19
N ARG A 439 -19.19 -11.82 -16.17
CA ARG A 439 -18.53 -11.59 -17.45
C ARG A 439 -18.64 -10.12 -17.85
N ALA A 440 -17.64 -9.64 -18.55
CA ALA A 440 -17.63 -8.32 -19.14
C ALA A 440 -18.47 -8.30 -20.42
N THR A 441 -19.19 -7.21 -20.67
CA THR A 441 -20.06 -7.03 -21.86
C THR A 441 -19.65 -5.80 -22.66
N PRO A 442 -18.50 -5.83 -23.37
CA PRO A 442 -18.10 -4.77 -24.28
C PRO A 442 -18.96 -4.78 -25.57
N ALA A 443 -18.90 -3.70 -26.35
CA ALA A 443 -19.64 -3.57 -27.62
C ALA A 443 -19.34 -4.70 -28.64
N GLY A 444 -18.23 -5.40 -28.51
CA GLY A 444 -17.80 -6.52 -29.36
C GLY A 444 -18.31 -7.90 -28.93
N GLY A 445 -19.14 -7.99 -27.89
CA GLY A 445 -19.68 -9.24 -27.35
C GLY A 445 -19.15 -9.60 -25.96
N PRO A 446 -19.79 -10.53 -25.24
CA PRO A 446 -19.42 -10.86 -23.87
C PRO A 446 -18.08 -11.61 -23.78
N SER A 447 -17.31 -11.33 -22.72
CA SER A 447 -16.10 -12.06 -22.38
C SER A 447 -16.39 -13.50 -21.92
N PRO A 448 -15.38 -14.35 -21.76
CA PRO A 448 -15.50 -15.55 -20.93
C PRO A 448 -15.94 -15.19 -19.51
N PHE A 449 -16.46 -16.18 -18.77
CA PHE A 449 -16.81 -16.01 -17.37
C PHE A 449 -15.58 -15.93 -16.49
N SER A 450 -15.68 -15.17 -15.41
CA SER A 450 -14.72 -15.16 -14.31
C SER A 450 -14.62 -16.51 -13.59
N PRO A 451 -13.61 -16.73 -12.73
CA PRO A 451 -13.67 -17.74 -11.68
C PRO A 451 -14.96 -17.64 -10.86
N ILE A 452 -15.36 -18.76 -10.23
CA ILE A 452 -16.53 -18.80 -9.35
C ILE A 452 -16.13 -18.32 -7.97
N ALA A 453 -16.89 -17.35 -7.43
CA ALA A 453 -16.86 -16.98 -6.02
C ALA A 453 -18.04 -17.62 -5.28
N ALA A 454 -17.82 -18.07 -4.05
CA ALA A 454 -18.87 -18.67 -3.22
C ALA A 454 -18.88 -18.04 -1.83
N GLN A 455 -20.10 -17.68 -1.36
CA GLN A 455 -20.29 -17.08 -0.04
C GLN A 455 -21.63 -17.52 0.55
N ALA A 456 -21.68 -17.75 1.87
CA ALA A 456 -22.91 -17.93 2.59
C ALA A 456 -23.38 -16.60 3.18
N THR A 457 -24.69 -16.35 3.20
CA THR A 457 -25.30 -15.29 4.00
C THR A 457 -25.09 -15.56 5.50
N LEU A 458 -25.13 -14.52 6.32
CA LEU A 458 -25.12 -14.70 7.78
C LEU A 458 -26.32 -15.55 8.23
N PRO A 459 -26.20 -16.29 9.35
CA PRO A 459 -27.36 -16.98 9.94
C PRO A 459 -28.48 -15.99 10.29
N ALA A 460 -29.74 -16.45 10.22
CA ALA A 460 -30.86 -15.64 10.68
C ALA A 460 -30.66 -15.18 12.13
N VAL A 461 -30.85 -13.90 12.39
CA VAL A 461 -30.87 -13.40 13.76
C VAL A 461 -32.16 -13.93 14.44
N PRO A 462 -32.06 -14.71 15.52
CA PRO A 462 -33.25 -15.18 16.21
C PRO A 462 -34.07 -13.99 16.72
N PRO A 463 -35.43 -14.08 16.72
CA PRO A 463 -36.26 -13.04 17.29
C PRO A 463 -35.90 -12.82 18.76
N CYS A 464 -35.82 -11.55 19.15
CA CYS A 464 -35.56 -11.19 20.55
C CYS A 464 -36.81 -11.49 21.40
N ASP A 465 -36.74 -12.47 22.29
CA ASP A 465 -37.84 -12.82 23.22
C ASP A 465 -37.98 -11.81 24.38
N ASP A 466 -37.00 -10.89 24.57
CA ASP A 466 -37.02 -9.85 25.61
C ASP A 466 -36.45 -8.51 25.08
N PRO A 467 -37.24 -7.42 25.07
CA PRO A 467 -36.79 -6.08 24.60
C PRO A 467 -35.62 -5.47 25.38
N GLY A 468 -35.32 -6.00 26.58
CA GLY A 468 -34.23 -5.49 27.44
C GLY A 468 -32.85 -6.09 27.14
N THR A 469 -32.76 -7.17 26.36
CA THR A 469 -31.49 -7.88 26.08
C THR A 469 -30.92 -7.62 24.67
N CYS A 470 -31.62 -6.86 23.85
CA CYS A 470 -31.23 -6.59 22.45
C CYS A 470 -30.47 -5.28 22.24
N ALA A 471 -29.96 -4.65 23.28
CA ALA A 471 -29.05 -3.53 23.13
C ALA A 471 -27.60 -4.05 23.09
N VAL A 472 -26.93 -3.82 21.95
CA VAL A 472 -25.49 -4.03 21.72
C VAL A 472 -25.08 -5.45 21.33
N ARG A 473 -25.14 -5.73 20.05
CA ARG A 473 -24.11 -6.52 19.36
C ARG A 473 -23.65 -5.83 18.09
#